data_a4649635c9430d34d49ba8b36b56cf37
#
_entry.id   a4649635c9430d34d49ba8b36b56cf37
#
_cell.length_a   1.000
_cell.length_b   1.000
_cell.length_c   1.000
_cell.angle_alpha   90.00
_cell.angle_beta   90.00
_cell.angle_gamma   90.00
#
_symmetry.space_group_name_H-M   'P 1'
#
loop_
_entity.id
_entity.type
_entity.pdbx_description
1 polymer ?
#
loop_
_entity_poly.entity_id
_entity_poly.type
_entity_poly.pdbx_seq_one_letter_code
_entity_poly.pdbx_strand_id
1 'polypeptide(L)'
;MGVLTDYFRAGDAATVVRALELGDGVLPPFDGDGSSGGAFDGAFDGVEAKGVDPTVLLGQLVAAALGEPWRVDLVTETAVWPTTPAPGPSGPEDEDDPWATGPWVTRLGPAARDALAGVPDERVPEVVARWAEAEEWGGADPSDLLPLVEELIALARRARAAGEQLYCWMSL
;
A
#
# COMPACT_ATOMS: atom_id res chain seq x y z
N MET A 1 -8.85 17.99 -1.94
CA MET A 1 -9.21 16.72 -1.31
C MET A 1 -8.04 15.76 -1.50
N GLY A 2 -7.66 15.06 -0.46
CA GLY A 2 -6.53 14.12 -0.55
C GLY A 2 -7.02 12.72 -0.87
N VAL A 3 -6.22 11.96 -1.62
CA VAL A 3 -6.46 10.55 -1.87
C VAL A 3 -6.36 9.79 -0.53
N LEU A 4 -7.36 8.98 -0.24
CA LEU A 4 -7.28 7.99 0.83
C LEU A 4 -6.47 6.81 0.32
N THR A 5 -5.55 6.34 1.12
CA THR A 5 -4.64 5.26 0.74
C THR A 5 -4.46 4.32 1.91
N ASP A 6 -4.73 3.05 1.71
CA ASP A 6 -4.57 2.01 2.71
C ASP A 6 -3.75 0.85 2.14
N TYR A 7 -2.84 0.32 2.94
CA TYR A 7 -2.04 -0.84 2.60
C TYR A 7 -2.48 -2.05 3.41
N PHE A 8 -2.57 -3.21 2.76
CA PHE A 8 -2.97 -4.44 3.42
C PHE A 8 -2.29 -5.66 2.79
N ARG A 9 -2.32 -6.78 3.47
CA ARG A 9 -1.78 -8.05 2.97
C ARG A 9 -2.90 -9.04 2.63
N ALA A 10 -2.67 -9.82 1.59
CA ALA A 10 -3.55 -10.92 1.20
C ALA A 10 -2.78 -12.03 0.46
N GLY A 11 -3.31 -13.24 0.50
CA GLY A 11 -2.69 -14.41 -0.14
C GLY A 11 -2.74 -14.37 -1.66
N ASP A 12 -3.84 -13.86 -2.21
CA ASP A 12 -4.05 -13.76 -3.66
C ASP A 12 -5.05 -12.66 -4.04
N ALA A 13 -5.00 -12.27 -5.32
CA ALA A 13 -5.87 -11.23 -5.86
C ALA A 13 -7.36 -11.66 -5.91
N ALA A 14 -7.65 -12.94 -6.07
CA ALA A 14 -9.04 -13.42 -6.12
C ALA A 14 -9.75 -13.23 -4.79
N THR A 15 -9.05 -13.42 -3.68
CA THR A 15 -9.56 -13.13 -2.33
C THR A 15 -9.88 -11.64 -2.16
N VAL A 16 -8.99 -10.76 -2.64
CA VAL A 16 -9.20 -9.31 -2.60
C VAL A 16 -10.40 -8.90 -3.44
N VAL A 17 -10.49 -9.37 -4.69
CA VAL A 17 -11.63 -9.09 -5.59
C VAL A 17 -12.95 -9.50 -4.95
N ARG A 18 -13.02 -10.70 -4.38
CA ARG A 18 -14.25 -11.21 -3.75
C ARG A 18 -14.68 -10.32 -2.56
N ALA A 19 -13.73 -9.86 -1.75
CA ALA A 19 -14.03 -8.96 -0.64
C ALA A 19 -14.58 -7.62 -1.13
N LEU A 20 -14.00 -7.06 -2.19
CA LEU A 20 -14.46 -5.82 -2.81
C LEU A 20 -15.83 -5.97 -3.47
N GLU A 21 -16.11 -7.10 -4.13
CA GLU A 21 -17.43 -7.39 -4.68
C GLU A 21 -18.50 -7.44 -3.59
N LEU A 22 -18.21 -8.04 -2.44
CA LEU A 22 -19.13 -8.11 -1.30
C LEU A 22 -19.32 -6.76 -0.61
N GLY A 23 -18.30 -5.90 -0.62
CA GLY A 23 -18.30 -4.59 0.00
C GLY A 23 -18.63 -3.43 -0.93
N ASP A 24 -19.09 -3.70 -2.17
CA ASP A 24 -19.34 -2.67 -3.19
C ASP A 24 -18.13 -1.73 -3.40
N GLY A 25 -16.94 -2.32 -3.49
CA GLY A 25 -15.67 -1.61 -3.66
C GLY A 25 -15.03 -1.11 -2.36
N VAL A 26 -15.71 -1.24 -1.24
CA VAL A 26 -15.19 -0.84 0.08
C VAL A 26 -14.51 -2.02 0.76
N LEU A 27 -13.31 -1.78 1.29
CA LEU A 27 -12.65 -2.78 2.13
C LEU A 27 -13.33 -2.86 3.50
N PRO A 28 -13.42 -4.07 4.09
CA PRO A 28 -13.81 -4.18 5.49
C PRO A 28 -12.76 -3.49 6.39
N PRO A 29 -13.15 -3.06 7.60
CA PRO A 29 -12.20 -2.50 8.56
C PRO A 29 -11.02 -3.45 8.79
N PHE A 30 -9.81 -2.89 8.97
CA PHE A 30 -8.64 -3.71 9.26
C PHE A 30 -8.68 -4.27 10.68
N ASP A 31 -8.24 -5.52 10.83
CA ASP A 31 -8.00 -6.13 12.14
C ASP A 31 -6.63 -5.68 12.66
N GLY A 32 -6.62 -4.86 13.70
CA GLY A 32 -5.41 -4.25 14.25
C GLY A 32 -4.48 -5.20 14.99
N ASP A 33 -4.86 -6.48 15.22
CA ASP A 33 -4.04 -7.43 15.97
C ASP A 33 -3.31 -8.48 15.11
N GLY A 34 -3.48 -8.42 13.79
CA GLY A 34 -2.83 -9.37 12.87
C GLY A 34 -3.26 -10.82 13.03
N SER A 35 -4.34 -11.07 13.78
CA SER A 35 -4.84 -12.39 14.14
C SER A 35 -5.63 -13.09 13.03
N SER A 36 -6.03 -12.36 11.98
CA SER A 36 -6.78 -12.92 10.85
C SER A 36 -5.86 -13.71 9.93
N GLY A 37 -5.49 -14.87 10.39
CA GLY A 37 -4.82 -15.90 9.61
C GLY A 37 -5.80 -16.67 8.76
N GLY A 38 -6.16 -16.14 7.60
CA GLY A 38 -6.75 -16.91 6.52
C GLY A 38 -8.26 -17.08 6.53
N ALA A 39 -8.83 -16.93 5.34
CA ALA A 39 -10.18 -17.35 4.93
C ALA A 39 -11.36 -16.65 5.62
N PHE A 40 -11.75 -15.48 5.09
CA PHE A 40 -13.13 -15.01 5.13
C PHE A 40 -13.85 -14.91 6.50
N ASP A 41 -13.26 -14.24 7.45
CA ASP A 41 -14.02 -13.59 8.50
C ASP A 41 -14.10 -12.06 8.32
N GLY A 42 -13.81 -11.61 7.12
CA GLY A 42 -14.19 -10.28 6.62
C GLY A 42 -13.20 -9.15 6.84
N ALA A 43 -12.09 -9.36 7.54
CA ALA A 43 -11.10 -8.30 7.76
C ALA A 43 -9.73 -8.65 7.17
N PHE A 44 -9.06 -7.66 6.55
CA PHE A 44 -7.66 -7.76 6.19
C PHE A 44 -6.78 -7.16 7.31
N ASP A 45 -5.57 -7.66 7.42
CA ASP A 45 -4.51 -6.99 8.19
C ASP A 45 -3.93 -5.87 7.33
N GLY A 46 -4.07 -4.64 7.79
CA GLY A 46 -3.70 -3.47 7.02
C GLY A 46 -3.34 -2.25 7.85
N VAL A 47 -2.92 -1.21 7.17
CA VAL A 47 -2.46 0.07 7.70
C VAL A 47 -3.11 1.21 6.93
N GLU A 48 -3.77 2.12 7.63
CA GLU A 48 -4.25 3.36 7.05
C GLU A 48 -3.07 4.31 6.82
N ALA A 49 -2.82 4.66 5.57
CA ALA A 49 -1.66 5.47 5.18
C ALA A 49 -2.07 6.66 4.31
N LYS A 50 -3.03 7.43 4.79
CA LYS A 50 -3.63 8.55 4.07
C LYS A 50 -2.60 9.45 3.38
N GLY A 51 -2.72 9.55 2.06
CA GLY A 51 -1.87 10.41 1.24
C GLY A 51 -0.50 9.79 0.87
N VAL A 52 -0.22 8.57 1.31
CA VAL A 52 0.99 7.85 0.90
C VAL A 52 0.70 7.04 -0.35
N ASP A 53 0.95 7.62 -1.51
CA ASP A 53 0.80 6.92 -2.79
C ASP A 53 1.90 5.87 -2.98
N PRO A 54 1.62 4.77 -3.73
CA PRO A 54 2.58 3.69 -3.87
C PRO A 54 3.80 4.04 -4.72
N THR A 55 3.68 4.93 -5.68
CA THR A 55 4.77 5.24 -6.62
C THR A 55 5.79 6.21 -6.03
N VAL A 56 5.32 7.34 -5.49
CA VAL A 56 6.21 8.40 -5.00
C VAL A 56 6.55 8.19 -3.53
N LEU A 57 5.58 8.36 -2.63
CA LEU A 57 5.88 8.33 -1.19
C LEU A 57 6.28 6.94 -0.68
N LEU A 58 5.53 5.89 -1.03
CA LEU A 58 5.97 4.54 -0.67
C LEU A 58 7.26 4.16 -1.40
N GLY A 59 7.40 4.56 -2.67
CA GLY A 59 8.63 4.36 -3.44
C GLY A 59 9.85 4.99 -2.78
N GLN A 60 9.72 6.19 -2.22
CA GLN A 60 10.78 6.86 -1.46
C GLN A 60 11.08 6.15 -0.15
N LEU A 61 10.07 5.61 0.55
CA LEU A 61 10.28 4.78 1.73
C LEU A 61 11.05 3.50 1.39
N VAL A 62 10.69 2.83 0.30
CA VAL A 62 11.42 1.65 -0.21
C VAL A 62 12.86 2.01 -0.57
N ALA A 63 13.08 3.15 -1.24
CA ALA A 63 14.44 3.65 -1.54
C ALA A 63 15.26 3.89 -0.26
N ALA A 64 14.67 4.49 0.76
CA ALA A 64 15.30 4.69 2.06
C ALA A 64 15.64 3.35 2.74
N ALA A 65 14.74 2.38 2.69
CA ALA A 65 14.96 1.03 3.22
C ALA A 65 16.13 0.31 2.54
N LEU A 66 16.24 0.45 1.21
CA LEU A 66 17.32 -0.14 0.42
C LEU A 66 18.64 0.64 0.50
N GLY A 67 18.61 1.89 0.96
CA GLY A 67 19.77 2.77 0.92
C GLY A 67 20.11 3.27 -0.50
N GLU A 68 19.14 3.30 -1.39
CA GLU A 68 19.26 3.68 -2.80
C GLU A 68 18.55 5.00 -3.10
N PRO A 69 18.89 5.69 -4.21
CA PRO A 69 18.07 6.80 -4.71
C PRO A 69 16.68 6.31 -5.15
N TRP A 70 15.67 7.16 -4.96
CA TRP A 70 14.34 6.87 -5.47
C TRP A 70 14.31 6.82 -7.00
N ARG A 71 13.54 5.87 -7.51
CA ARG A 71 13.21 5.73 -8.94
C ARG A 71 11.74 5.33 -9.06
N VAL A 72 11.08 5.78 -10.11
CA VAL A 72 9.66 5.53 -10.38
C VAL A 72 9.29 4.05 -10.48
N ASP A 73 10.25 3.19 -10.79
CA ASP A 73 10.08 1.74 -10.98
C ASP A 73 10.44 0.88 -9.75
N LEU A 74 10.77 1.53 -8.61
CA LEU A 74 11.09 0.80 -7.37
C LEU A 74 9.91 0.01 -6.82
N VAL A 75 8.70 0.55 -6.95
CA VAL A 75 7.47 -0.12 -6.59
C VAL A 75 6.70 -0.40 -7.88
N THR A 76 6.58 -1.67 -8.23
CA THR A 76 5.76 -2.08 -9.36
C THR A 76 4.35 -2.39 -8.89
N GLU A 77 3.37 -2.06 -9.71
CA GLU A 77 1.97 -2.23 -9.40
C GLU A 77 1.26 -3.04 -10.50
N THR A 78 0.34 -3.89 -10.07
CA THR A 78 -0.56 -4.62 -10.96
C THR A 78 -1.99 -4.33 -10.53
N ALA A 79 -2.80 -3.79 -11.43
CA ALA A 79 -4.20 -3.50 -11.14
C ALA A 79 -4.97 -4.78 -10.77
N VAL A 80 -5.76 -4.69 -9.71
CA VAL A 80 -6.62 -5.76 -9.19
C VAL A 80 -8.09 -5.35 -9.25
N TRP A 81 -8.36 -4.08 -8.99
CA TRP A 81 -9.70 -3.50 -9.01
C TRP A 81 -9.66 -2.09 -9.61
N PRO A 82 -10.61 -1.68 -10.45
CA PRO A 82 -11.75 -2.46 -10.98
C PRO A 82 -11.33 -3.69 -11.80
N THR A 83 -12.23 -4.68 -11.91
CA THR A 83 -11.99 -5.90 -12.73
C THR A 83 -12.27 -5.70 -14.20
N THR A 84 -12.89 -4.57 -14.58
CA THR A 84 -13.08 -4.17 -15.99
C THR A 84 -11.73 -3.86 -16.64
N PRO A 85 -11.60 -4.01 -17.97
CA PRO A 85 -10.35 -3.66 -18.67
C PRO A 85 -9.95 -2.21 -18.37
N ALA A 86 -8.66 -2.00 -18.11
CA ALA A 86 -8.12 -0.67 -17.91
C ALA A 86 -8.32 0.19 -19.17
N PRO A 87 -8.67 1.49 -19.01
CA PRO A 87 -8.82 2.39 -20.14
C PRO A 87 -7.50 2.58 -20.90
N GLY A 88 -7.62 2.98 -22.16
CA GLY A 88 -6.45 3.31 -22.97
C GLY A 88 -5.72 4.58 -22.48
N PRO A 89 -4.69 5.04 -23.23
CA PRO A 89 -3.87 6.18 -22.84
C PRO A 89 -4.64 7.51 -22.65
N SER A 90 -5.85 7.60 -23.21
CA SER A 90 -6.72 8.78 -23.07
C SER A 90 -7.52 8.80 -21.77
N GLY A 91 -7.41 7.74 -20.95
CA GLY A 91 -8.22 7.56 -19.74
C GLY A 91 -9.66 7.10 -20.05
N PRO A 92 -10.50 6.98 -19.01
CA PRO A 92 -11.91 6.64 -19.16
C PRO A 92 -12.67 7.76 -19.90
N GLU A 93 -13.56 7.38 -20.81
CA GLU A 93 -14.38 8.33 -21.59
C GLU A 93 -15.66 8.75 -20.84
N ASP A 94 -16.10 7.95 -19.88
CA ASP A 94 -17.29 8.16 -19.08
C ASP A 94 -16.90 8.58 -17.65
N GLU A 95 -17.53 9.64 -17.13
CA GLU A 95 -17.31 10.10 -15.76
C GLU A 95 -17.80 9.09 -14.70
N ASP A 96 -18.72 8.23 -15.06
CA ASP A 96 -19.24 7.15 -14.21
C ASP A 96 -18.42 5.84 -14.35
N ASP A 97 -17.38 5.82 -15.19
CA ASP A 97 -16.52 4.66 -15.33
C ASP A 97 -15.82 4.35 -13.98
N PRO A 98 -15.81 3.10 -13.51
CA PRO A 98 -15.11 2.72 -12.29
C PRO A 98 -13.63 3.14 -12.27
N TRP A 99 -12.99 3.24 -13.42
CA TRP A 99 -11.63 3.73 -13.54
C TRP A 99 -11.50 5.26 -13.36
N ALA A 100 -12.59 6.01 -13.55
CA ALA A 100 -12.63 7.45 -13.28
C ALA A 100 -12.92 7.77 -11.83
N THR A 101 -13.81 7.00 -11.20
CA THR A 101 -14.35 7.30 -9.86
C THR A 101 -13.66 6.55 -8.73
N GLY A 102 -13.03 5.40 -9.03
CA GLY A 102 -12.49 4.50 -8.00
C GLY A 102 -13.59 3.76 -7.23
N PRO A 103 -13.24 3.08 -6.14
CA PRO A 103 -11.87 2.92 -5.65
C PRO A 103 -11.00 2.07 -6.57
N TRP A 104 -9.69 2.17 -6.39
CA TRP A 104 -8.71 1.34 -7.11
C TRP A 104 -7.95 0.47 -6.13
N VAL A 105 -7.62 -0.75 -6.54
CA VAL A 105 -6.70 -1.60 -5.80
C VAL A 105 -5.62 -2.12 -6.72
N THR A 106 -4.39 -1.98 -6.29
CA THR A 106 -3.21 -2.54 -6.94
C THR A 106 -2.51 -3.54 -6.04
N ARG A 107 -1.94 -4.57 -6.65
CA ARG A 107 -0.99 -5.46 -5.99
C ARG A 107 0.41 -4.92 -6.18
N LEU A 108 1.13 -4.75 -5.09
CA LEU A 108 2.53 -4.31 -5.14
C LEU A 108 3.46 -5.48 -5.49
N GLY A 109 4.52 -5.18 -6.22
CA GLY A 109 5.56 -6.15 -6.51
C GLY A 109 6.26 -6.63 -5.21
N PRO A 110 6.74 -7.88 -5.18
CA PRO A 110 7.33 -8.47 -3.97
C PRO A 110 8.58 -7.74 -3.48
N ALA A 111 9.28 -7.02 -4.35
CA ALA A 111 10.46 -6.25 -4.01
C ALA A 111 10.18 -5.16 -2.96
N ALA A 112 9.04 -4.48 -3.04
CA ALA A 112 8.63 -3.48 -2.05
C ALA A 112 8.40 -4.12 -0.66
N ARG A 113 7.64 -5.22 -0.62
CA ARG A 113 7.43 -6.00 0.61
C ARG A 113 8.76 -6.43 1.23
N ASP A 114 9.65 -7.01 0.42
CA ASP A 114 10.89 -7.59 0.90
C ASP A 114 11.88 -6.51 1.36
N ALA A 115 11.90 -5.36 0.71
CA ALA A 115 12.70 -4.21 1.13
C ALA A 115 12.27 -3.68 2.51
N LEU A 116 10.97 -3.45 2.70
CA LEU A 116 10.42 -2.98 3.99
C LEU A 116 10.60 -4.03 5.09
N ALA A 117 10.27 -5.28 4.81
CA ALA A 117 10.41 -6.38 5.76
C ALA A 117 11.87 -6.63 6.17
N GLY A 118 12.82 -6.29 5.32
CA GLY A 118 14.25 -6.45 5.54
C GLY A 118 14.90 -5.35 6.38
N VAL A 119 14.20 -4.27 6.71
CA VAL A 119 14.74 -3.19 7.55
C VAL A 119 14.92 -3.70 8.99
N PRO A 120 16.15 -3.76 9.55
CA PRO A 120 16.33 -4.10 10.94
C PRO A 120 15.87 -2.96 11.86
N ASP A 121 15.42 -3.29 13.07
CA ASP A 121 14.83 -2.30 13.98
C ASP A 121 15.74 -1.13 14.29
N GLU A 122 17.05 -1.38 14.42
CA GLU A 122 18.05 -0.34 14.64
C GLU A 122 18.20 0.65 13.50
N ARG A 123 17.78 0.29 12.28
CA ARG A 123 17.81 1.18 11.11
C ARG A 123 16.53 1.97 10.90
N VAL A 124 15.44 1.64 11.58
CA VAL A 124 14.16 2.33 11.41
C VAL A 124 14.27 3.85 11.58
N PRO A 125 14.94 4.39 12.60
CA PRO A 125 15.10 5.85 12.75
C PRO A 125 15.82 6.51 11.57
N GLU A 126 16.84 5.87 10.99
CA GLU A 126 17.56 6.36 9.81
C GLU A 126 16.64 6.38 8.57
N VAL A 127 15.88 5.30 8.38
CA VAL A 127 14.92 5.18 7.25
C VAL A 127 13.85 6.26 7.35
N VAL A 128 13.30 6.49 8.54
CA VAL A 128 12.29 7.54 8.78
C VAL A 128 12.88 8.92 8.53
N ALA A 129 14.08 9.21 9.04
CA ALA A 129 14.73 10.50 8.84
C ALA A 129 14.95 10.80 7.35
N ARG A 130 15.40 9.80 6.59
CA ARG A 130 15.59 9.94 5.15
C ARG A 130 14.26 10.11 4.40
N TRP A 131 13.22 9.39 4.81
CA TRP A 131 11.89 9.51 4.19
C TRP A 131 11.26 10.88 4.48
N ALA A 132 11.49 11.45 5.64
CA ALA A 132 11.01 12.79 6.02
C ALA A 132 11.63 13.92 5.17
N GLU A 133 12.75 13.65 4.49
CA GLU A 133 13.39 14.60 3.56
C GLU A 133 12.63 14.74 2.23
N ALA A 134 11.64 13.87 1.97
CA ALA A 134 10.82 13.95 0.76
C ALA A 134 10.04 15.26 0.71
N GLU A 135 10.03 15.91 -0.46
CA GLU A 135 9.39 17.21 -0.66
C GLU A 135 7.89 17.16 -0.36
N GLU A 136 7.25 16.03 -0.63
CA GLU A 136 5.82 15.78 -0.41
C GLU A 136 5.42 15.88 1.06
N TRP A 137 6.35 15.65 1.98
CA TRP A 137 6.11 15.81 3.42
C TRP A 137 6.12 17.26 3.89
N GLY A 138 6.59 18.20 3.06
CA GLY A 138 6.60 19.62 3.39
C GLY A 138 7.39 19.99 4.64
N GLY A 139 8.38 19.18 5.02
CA GLY A 139 9.20 19.38 6.22
C GLY A 139 8.59 18.79 7.49
N ALA A 140 7.82 17.72 7.38
CA ALA A 140 7.31 16.97 8.52
C ALA A 140 8.45 16.50 9.44
N ASP A 141 8.18 16.47 10.75
CA ASP A 141 9.14 15.92 11.71
C ASP A 141 9.21 14.40 11.56
N PRO A 142 10.41 13.81 11.51
CA PRO A 142 10.56 12.35 11.46
C PRO A 142 9.80 11.63 12.58
N SER A 143 9.67 12.23 13.75
CA SER A 143 8.94 11.63 14.88
C SER A 143 7.43 11.46 14.60
N ASP A 144 6.85 12.30 13.75
CA ASP A 144 5.45 12.20 13.36
C ASP A 144 5.21 11.08 12.34
N LEU A 145 6.23 10.73 11.57
CA LEU A 145 6.18 9.69 10.56
C LEU A 145 6.58 8.31 11.10
N LEU A 146 7.30 8.26 12.21
CA LEU A 146 7.83 7.02 12.80
C LEU A 146 6.74 5.96 13.02
N PRO A 147 5.58 6.25 13.65
CA PRO A 147 4.56 5.23 13.86
C PRO A 147 4.06 4.58 12.57
N LEU A 148 3.85 5.37 11.53
CA LEU A 148 3.42 4.87 10.23
C LEU A 148 4.47 3.96 9.58
N VAL A 149 5.74 4.35 9.64
CA VAL A 149 6.83 3.53 9.09
C VAL A 149 6.96 2.20 9.85
N GLU A 150 6.84 2.23 11.17
CA GLU A 150 6.85 1.01 11.99
C GLU A 150 5.70 0.07 11.63
N GLU A 151 4.49 0.60 11.43
CA GLU A 151 3.32 -0.18 11.01
C GLU A 151 3.49 -0.78 9.61
N LEU A 152 3.99 -0.01 8.64
CA LEU A 152 4.24 -0.49 7.27
C LEU A 152 5.32 -1.58 7.25
N ILE A 153 6.41 -1.42 8.01
CA ILE A 153 7.46 -2.44 8.14
C ILE A 153 6.91 -3.70 8.80
N ALA A 154 6.13 -3.56 9.86
CA ALA A 154 5.52 -4.69 10.55
C ALA A 154 4.54 -5.44 9.64
N LEU A 155 3.71 -4.72 8.87
CA LEU A 155 2.82 -5.31 7.87
C LEU A 155 3.61 -6.09 6.81
N ALA A 156 4.68 -5.52 6.27
CA ALA A 156 5.52 -6.16 5.29
C ALA A 156 6.18 -7.44 5.83
N ARG A 157 6.63 -7.42 7.09
CA ARG A 157 7.21 -8.59 7.77
C ARG A 157 6.17 -9.71 7.93
N ARG A 158 4.94 -9.37 8.34
CA ARG A 158 3.85 -10.36 8.44
C ARG A 158 3.48 -10.93 7.08
N ALA A 159 3.36 -10.08 6.05
CA ALA A 159 3.09 -10.53 4.69
C ALA A 159 4.18 -11.49 4.19
N ARG A 160 5.46 -11.14 4.36
CA ARG A 160 6.58 -11.99 3.96
C ARG A 160 6.58 -13.33 4.71
N ALA A 161 6.36 -13.32 6.01
CA ALA A 161 6.32 -14.54 6.84
C ALA A 161 5.17 -15.47 6.44
N ALA A 162 4.03 -14.92 6.01
CA ALA A 162 2.86 -15.68 5.55
C ALA A 162 2.92 -16.06 4.05
N GLY A 163 3.93 -15.61 3.30
CA GLY A 163 3.99 -15.81 1.84
C GLY A 163 2.94 -15.00 1.06
N GLU A 164 2.44 -13.92 1.66
CA GLU A 164 1.42 -13.04 1.10
C GLU A 164 2.03 -11.82 0.40
N GLN A 165 1.20 -11.12 -0.37
CA GLN A 165 1.59 -9.89 -1.06
C GLN A 165 0.98 -8.67 -0.37
N LEU A 166 1.59 -7.51 -0.62
CA LEU A 166 1.02 -6.22 -0.25
C LEU A 166 0.12 -5.70 -1.36
N TYR A 167 -0.96 -5.07 -0.96
CA TYR A 167 -1.93 -4.39 -1.81
C TYR A 167 -2.11 -2.96 -1.34
N CYS A 168 -2.45 -2.09 -2.28
CA CYS A 168 -2.80 -0.70 -2.00
C CYS A 168 -4.23 -0.46 -2.48
N TRP A 169 -5.10 -0.02 -1.57
CA TRP A 169 -6.43 0.50 -1.87
C TRP A 169 -6.37 2.02 -1.87
N MET A 170 -6.99 2.63 -2.89
CA MET A 170 -7.01 4.08 -3.07
C MET A 170 -8.42 4.54 -3.40
N SER A 171 -8.83 5.68 -2.83
CA SER A 171 -10.09 6.37 -3.14
C SER A 171 -9.90 7.88 -3.12
N LEU A 172 -10.71 8.60 -3.93
CA LEU A 172 -10.78 10.06 -3.95
C LEU A 172 -11.64 10.60 -2.80
#